data_de4d7c12f984ccc082ed6e95e88304de
#
_entry.id   de4d7c12f984ccc082ed6e95e88304de
#
_cell.length_a   1.000
_cell.length_b   1.000
_cell.length_c   1.000
_cell.angle_alpha   90.00
_cell.angle_beta   90.00
_cell.angle_gamma   90.00
#
_symmetry.space_group_name_H-M   'P 1'
#
loop_
_entity.id
_entity.type
_entity.pdbx_description
1 polymer ?
#
loop_
_entity_poly.entity_id
_entity_poly.type
_entity_poly.pdbx_seq_one_letter_code
_entity_poly.pdbx_strand_id
1 'polypeptide(L)'
;MAPAIEIKNYSYNYPDGTAALKDISLTIEHGEKVVLMGPNGAGKSTLLLAMGGFVSGTGQIKIDGIEVNKKNARRIRQIIGCCLENPEDQLFMPTIYEDIAFGPLNLKLEPGIVKKRVEEALETVGLDGLGDKPPHHLSAGQKRAAAIATILSMSPSIITLDEPNSSLDVRNRNTIIGILKGLVQTLTVATCDMNFAASFAERAIVIDGGQKIADGSCEQIMSDEKLMDTHGLEVPWQFRKAVS
;
A
#
# COMPACT_ATOMS: atom_id res chain seq x y z
N MET A 1 3.81 -19.03 13.48
CA MET A 1 2.56 -18.36 13.02
C MET A 1 2.59 -18.37 11.49
N ALA A 2 1.43 -18.25 10.81
CA ALA A 2 1.43 -18.04 9.36
C ALA A 2 1.98 -16.65 9.07
N PRO A 3 2.66 -16.44 7.92
CA PRO A 3 3.08 -15.10 7.51
C PRO A 3 1.87 -14.19 7.23
N ALA A 4 2.08 -12.89 7.28
CA ALA A 4 1.03 -11.92 6.96
C ALA A 4 0.55 -12.08 5.51
N ILE A 5 1.49 -12.22 4.57
CA ILE A 5 1.21 -12.45 3.15
C ILE A 5 2.10 -13.58 2.63
N GLU A 6 1.50 -14.57 2.00
CA GLU A 6 2.21 -15.65 1.29
C GLU A 6 1.70 -15.73 -0.15
N ILE A 7 2.60 -15.63 -1.12
CA ILE A 7 2.30 -15.75 -2.55
C ILE A 7 3.15 -16.87 -3.14
N LYS A 8 2.52 -17.80 -3.88
CA LYS A 8 3.19 -18.95 -4.50
C LYS A 8 2.80 -19.08 -5.96
N ASN A 9 3.79 -18.96 -6.84
CA ASN A 9 3.68 -19.17 -8.30
C ASN A 9 2.48 -18.42 -8.91
N TYR A 10 2.27 -17.18 -8.47
CA TYR A 10 1.09 -16.41 -8.86
C TYR A 10 1.33 -15.68 -10.18
N SER A 11 0.39 -15.89 -11.13
CA SER A 11 0.39 -15.23 -12.43
C SER A 11 -0.99 -14.65 -12.72
N TYR A 12 -1.01 -13.49 -13.39
CA TYR A 12 -2.24 -12.81 -13.76
C TYR A 12 -2.11 -12.15 -15.13
N ASN A 13 -3.11 -12.35 -15.97
CA ASN A 13 -3.28 -11.66 -17.25
C ASN A 13 -4.55 -10.82 -17.20
N TYR A 14 -4.50 -9.62 -17.74
CA TYR A 14 -5.68 -8.80 -17.96
C TYR A 14 -6.59 -9.43 -19.04
N PRO A 15 -7.89 -9.04 -19.10
CA PRO A 15 -8.83 -9.59 -20.10
C PRO A 15 -8.41 -9.36 -21.56
N ASP A 16 -7.59 -8.35 -21.83
CA ASP A 16 -7.01 -8.08 -23.16
C ASP A 16 -5.82 -8.97 -23.53
N GLY A 17 -5.45 -9.91 -22.63
CA GLY A 17 -4.33 -10.82 -22.81
C GLY A 17 -2.98 -10.30 -22.29
N THR A 18 -2.89 -9.06 -21.82
CA THR A 18 -1.65 -8.49 -21.27
C THR A 18 -1.22 -9.24 -20.02
N ALA A 19 -0.04 -9.84 -20.04
CA ALA A 19 0.54 -10.54 -18.89
C ALA A 19 1.10 -9.54 -17.89
N ALA A 20 0.41 -9.34 -16.75
CA ALA A 20 0.78 -8.37 -15.73
C ALA A 20 1.64 -8.97 -14.62
N LEU A 21 1.43 -10.24 -14.26
CA LEU A 21 2.24 -10.96 -13.26
C LEU A 21 2.61 -12.34 -13.79
N LYS A 22 3.86 -12.75 -13.56
CA LYS A 22 4.44 -13.99 -14.09
C LYS A 22 5.20 -14.72 -12.98
N ASP A 23 4.62 -15.77 -12.45
CA ASP A 23 5.24 -16.68 -11.48
C ASP A 23 5.81 -15.97 -10.23
N ILE A 24 5.05 -15.04 -9.68
CA ILE A 24 5.45 -14.32 -8.47
C ILE A 24 5.38 -15.24 -7.26
N SER A 25 6.49 -15.33 -6.53
CA SER A 25 6.55 -16.02 -5.23
C SER A 25 7.28 -15.13 -4.22
N LEU A 26 6.62 -14.80 -3.10
CA LEU A 26 7.17 -14.01 -2.01
C LEU A 26 6.40 -14.26 -0.71
N THR A 27 7.03 -13.90 0.39
CA THR A 27 6.45 -13.96 1.74
C THR A 27 6.73 -12.65 2.46
N ILE A 28 5.75 -12.11 3.19
CA ILE A 28 5.90 -10.92 4.04
C ILE A 28 5.46 -11.32 5.44
N GLU A 29 6.31 -11.08 6.42
CA GLU A 29 6.03 -11.40 7.81
C GLU A 29 5.22 -10.29 8.50
N HIS A 30 4.61 -10.61 9.65
CA HIS A 30 3.87 -9.62 10.42
C HIS A 30 4.77 -8.50 10.91
N GLY A 31 4.31 -7.26 10.78
CA GLY A 31 5.01 -6.05 11.19
C GLY A 31 6.10 -5.58 10.21
N GLU A 32 6.40 -6.32 9.16
CA GLU A 32 7.34 -5.85 8.13
C GLU A 32 6.80 -4.62 7.39
N LYS A 33 7.70 -3.69 7.05
CA LYS A 33 7.46 -2.56 6.16
C LYS A 33 8.23 -2.77 4.86
N VAL A 34 7.52 -3.27 3.85
CA VAL A 34 8.09 -3.69 2.58
C VAL A 34 7.74 -2.68 1.49
N VAL A 35 8.71 -2.33 0.66
CA VAL A 35 8.47 -1.57 -0.57
C VAL A 35 8.54 -2.48 -1.79
N LEU A 36 7.53 -2.37 -2.66
CA LEU A 36 7.55 -2.92 -4.02
C LEU A 36 8.06 -1.84 -4.96
N MET A 37 9.24 -2.03 -5.52
CA MET A 37 9.91 -1.11 -6.43
C MET A 37 9.87 -1.65 -7.86
N GLY A 38 9.94 -0.76 -8.82
CA GLY A 38 10.00 -1.13 -10.24
C GLY A 38 9.49 -0.01 -11.13
N PRO A 39 9.75 -0.07 -12.44
CA PRO A 39 9.28 0.93 -13.38
C PRO A 39 7.74 0.96 -13.48
N ASN A 40 7.20 2.00 -14.13
CA ASN A 40 5.78 2.05 -14.44
C ASN A 40 5.39 0.87 -15.35
N GLY A 41 4.23 0.25 -15.07
CA GLY A 41 3.82 -0.95 -15.80
C GLY A 41 4.51 -2.26 -15.36
N ALA A 42 5.37 -2.26 -14.36
CA ALA A 42 6.07 -3.46 -13.87
C ALA A 42 5.14 -4.53 -13.23
N GLY A 43 3.90 -4.17 -12.89
CA GLY A 43 2.94 -5.08 -12.24
C GLY A 43 2.72 -4.81 -10.74
N LYS A 44 3.33 -3.77 -10.15
CA LYS A 44 3.24 -3.44 -8.72
C LYS A 44 1.79 -3.25 -8.25
N SER A 45 1.05 -2.36 -8.88
CA SER A 45 -0.38 -2.09 -8.57
C SER A 45 -1.24 -3.34 -8.73
N THR A 46 -0.98 -4.11 -9.79
CA THR A 46 -1.68 -5.38 -10.04
C THR A 46 -1.42 -6.39 -8.92
N LEU A 47 -0.19 -6.44 -8.40
CA LEU A 47 0.17 -7.31 -7.28
C LEU A 47 -0.55 -6.89 -5.99
N LEU A 48 -0.64 -5.59 -5.69
CA LEU A 48 -1.42 -5.08 -4.56
C LEU A 48 -2.92 -5.42 -4.71
N LEU A 49 -3.49 -5.25 -5.90
CA LEU A 49 -4.88 -5.64 -6.18
C LEU A 49 -5.11 -7.14 -6.02
N ALA A 50 -4.14 -7.97 -6.40
CA ALA A 50 -4.22 -9.41 -6.21
C ALA A 50 -4.19 -9.81 -4.73
N MET A 51 -3.34 -9.16 -3.91
CA MET A 51 -3.31 -9.34 -2.45
C MET A 51 -4.65 -9.00 -1.81
N GLY A 52 -5.31 -7.91 -2.25
CA GLY A 52 -6.64 -7.50 -1.78
C GLY A 52 -7.80 -8.34 -2.32
N GLY A 53 -7.53 -9.27 -3.24
CA GLY A 53 -8.56 -10.13 -3.86
C GLY A 53 -9.46 -9.39 -4.85
N PHE A 54 -8.98 -8.29 -5.44
CA PHE A 54 -9.71 -7.54 -6.47
C PHE A 54 -9.53 -8.14 -7.86
N VAL A 55 -8.41 -8.84 -8.09
CA VAL A 55 -8.13 -9.62 -9.30
C VAL A 55 -7.82 -11.06 -8.93
N SER A 56 -8.12 -11.99 -9.82
CA SER A 56 -7.90 -13.43 -9.61
C SER A 56 -7.08 -14.01 -10.77
N GLY A 57 -5.93 -14.58 -10.45
CA GLY A 57 -5.01 -15.24 -11.37
C GLY A 57 -4.89 -16.73 -11.12
N THR A 58 -3.79 -17.31 -11.57
CA THR A 58 -3.38 -18.70 -11.28
C THR A 58 -2.28 -18.69 -10.20
N GLY A 59 -2.09 -19.81 -9.51
CA GLY A 59 -1.22 -19.88 -8.32
C GLY A 59 -1.99 -19.63 -7.04
N GLN A 60 -1.30 -19.23 -5.97
CA GLN A 60 -1.92 -19.07 -4.65
C GLN A 60 -1.49 -17.79 -3.96
N ILE A 61 -2.44 -17.09 -3.35
CA ILE A 61 -2.19 -16.01 -2.39
C ILE A 61 -2.91 -16.36 -1.09
N LYS A 62 -2.22 -16.21 0.03
CA LYS A 62 -2.80 -16.31 1.38
C LYS A 62 -2.51 -15.04 2.18
N ILE A 63 -3.50 -14.58 2.91
CA ILE A 63 -3.44 -13.48 3.85
C ILE A 63 -3.76 -14.05 5.23
N ASP A 64 -2.83 -13.95 6.19
CA ASP A 64 -2.95 -14.62 7.51
C ASP A 64 -3.29 -16.12 7.40
N GLY A 65 -2.68 -16.81 6.43
CA GLY A 65 -2.97 -18.22 6.17
C GLY A 65 -4.30 -18.49 5.46
N ILE A 66 -5.13 -17.46 5.23
CA ILE A 66 -6.44 -17.59 4.55
C ILE A 66 -6.25 -17.38 3.05
N GLU A 67 -6.67 -18.34 2.26
CA GLU A 67 -6.58 -18.25 0.81
C GLU A 67 -7.45 -17.11 0.24
N VAL A 68 -6.86 -16.29 -0.63
CA VAL A 68 -7.53 -15.20 -1.34
C VAL A 68 -8.37 -15.78 -2.46
N ASN A 69 -9.68 -15.85 -2.25
CA ASN A 69 -10.65 -16.32 -3.24
C ASN A 69 -12.03 -15.71 -2.96
N LYS A 70 -12.99 -15.92 -3.87
CA LYS A 70 -14.35 -15.34 -3.75
C LYS A 70 -15.06 -15.73 -2.45
N LYS A 71 -14.84 -16.94 -1.91
CA LYS A 71 -15.48 -17.40 -0.67
C LYS A 71 -14.96 -16.64 0.56
N ASN A 72 -13.68 -16.30 0.55
CA ASN A 72 -13.01 -15.64 1.67
C ASN A 72 -12.94 -14.12 1.51
N ALA A 73 -13.41 -13.55 0.40
CA ALA A 73 -13.23 -12.13 0.07
C ALA A 73 -13.66 -11.17 1.18
N ARG A 74 -14.79 -11.44 1.87
CA ARG A 74 -15.25 -10.60 2.99
C ARG A 74 -14.26 -10.63 4.15
N ARG A 75 -13.72 -11.80 4.49
CA ARG A 75 -12.75 -11.97 5.59
C ARG A 75 -11.41 -11.33 5.22
N ILE A 76 -10.95 -11.50 3.99
CA ILE A 76 -9.70 -10.88 3.50
C ILE A 76 -9.78 -9.36 3.63
N ARG A 77 -10.88 -8.72 3.21
CA ARG A 77 -11.08 -7.27 3.30
C ARG A 77 -11.19 -6.71 4.72
N GLN A 78 -11.34 -7.55 5.72
CA GLN A 78 -11.24 -7.16 7.13
C GLN A 78 -9.80 -7.18 7.65
N ILE A 79 -8.92 -7.97 7.01
CA ILE A 79 -7.54 -8.17 7.42
C ILE A 79 -6.61 -7.21 6.66
N ILE A 80 -6.86 -7.00 5.36
CA ILE A 80 -6.03 -6.17 4.50
C ILE A 80 -6.80 -4.95 4.01
N GLY A 81 -6.26 -3.77 4.26
CA GLY A 81 -6.75 -2.50 3.73
C GLY A 81 -5.90 -2.07 2.53
N CYS A 82 -6.56 -1.61 1.47
CA CYS A 82 -5.88 -1.21 0.23
C CYS A 82 -6.12 0.27 -0.04
N CYS A 83 -5.05 1.07 -0.11
CA CYS A 83 -5.09 2.48 -0.50
C CYS A 83 -4.76 2.59 -2.00
N LEU A 84 -5.67 3.19 -2.75
CA LEU A 84 -5.53 3.37 -4.19
C LEU A 84 -4.57 4.51 -4.53
N GLU A 85 -3.99 4.48 -5.74
CA GLU A 85 -3.10 5.52 -6.25
C GLU A 85 -3.79 6.90 -6.29
N ASN A 86 -5.04 6.96 -6.76
CA ASN A 86 -5.81 8.20 -6.80
C ASN A 86 -6.77 8.27 -5.60
N PRO A 87 -6.60 9.21 -4.65
CA PRO A 87 -7.51 9.36 -3.53
C PRO A 87 -8.97 9.65 -3.93
N GLU A 88 -9.20 10.25 -5.11
CA GLU A 88 -10.54 10.59 -5.58
C GLU A 88 -11.36 9.34 -5.95
N ASP A 89 -10.70 8.21 -6.25
CA ASP A 89 -11.37 6.94 -6.48
C ASP A 89 -11.80 6.26 -5.16
N GLN A 90 -11.30 6.75 -4.03
CA GLN A 90 -11.55 6.21 -2.69
C GLN A 90 -12.43 7.12 -1.83
N LEU A 91 -12.40 8.45 -2.06
CA LEU A 91 -13.18 9.46 -1.34
C LEU A 91 -14.39 9.85 -2.19
N PHE A 92 -15.57 9.33 -1.86
CA PHE A 92 -16.79 9.48 -2.65
C PHE A 92 -18.02 9.93 -1.85
N MET A 93 -17.89 10.07 -0.52
CA MET A 93 -18.97 10.52 0.35
C MET A 93 -19.03 12.07 0.41
N PRO A 94 -20.14 12.66 0.85
CA PRO A 94 -20.28 14.10 0.99
C PRO A 94 -19.25 14.74 1.94
N THR A 95 -18.83 14.02 3.00
CA THR A 95 -17.88 14.50 4.00
C THR A 95 -16.78 13.47 4.26
N ILE A 96 -15.64 13.94 4.74
CA ILE A 96 -14.51 13.07 5.15
C ILE A 96 -14.91 12.13 6.28
N TYR A 97 -15.72 12.61 7.23
CA TYR A 97 -16.26 11.77 8.30
C TYR A 97 -17.03 10.57 7.75
N GLU A 98 -17.90 10.80 6.77
CA GLU A 98 -18.70 9.74 6.16
C GLU A 98 -17.85 8.76 5.35
N ASP A 99 -16.83 9.24 4.63
CA ASP A 99 -15.86 8.37 3.94
C ASP A 99 -15.14 7.45 4.93
N ILE A 100 -14.64 8.01 6.04
CA ILE A 100 -13.92 7.23 7.05
C ILE A 100 -14.86 6.28 7.79
N ALA A 101 -16.11 6.68 8.04
CA ALA A 101 -17.13 5.87 8.70
C ALA A 101 -17.66 4.73 7.81
N PHE A 102 -17.53 4.85 6.49
CA PHE A 102 -18.14 3.91 5.53
C PHE A 102 -17.70 2.46 5.78
N GLY A 103 -16.41 2.22 5.97
CA GLY A 103 -15.88 0.88 6.27
C GLY A 103 -16.46 0.29 7.57
N PRO A 104 -16.29 0.96 8.72
CA PRO A 104 -16.86 0.54 10.01
C PRO A 104 -18.38 0.30 9.99
N LEU A 105 -19.14 1.15 9.29
CA LEU A 105 -20.59 0.96 9.12
C LEU A 105 -20.92 -0.32 8.34
N ASN A 106 -20.17 -0.61 7.27
CA ASN A 106 -20.31 -1.85 6.50
C ASN A 106 -19.92 -3.11 7.30
N LEU A 107 -19.05 -2.96 8.29
CA LEU A 107 -18.75 -4.01 9.28
C LEU A 107 -19.89 -4.17 10.32
N LYS A 108 -20.91 -3.32 10.27
CA LYS A 108 -22.05 -3.30 11.22
C LYS A 108 -21.59 -3.07 12.67
N LEU A 109 -20.60 -2.21 12.87
CA LEU A 109 -20.16 -1.82 14.20
C LEU A 109 -21.17 -0.88 14.85
N GLU A 110 -21.23 -0.91 16.19
CA GLU A 110 -22.07 -0.02 16.98
C GLU A 110 -21.70 1.46 16.74
N PRO A 111 -22.66 2.40 16.73
CA PRO A 111 -22.42 3.80 16.41
C PRO A 111 -21.31 4.46 17.25
N GLY A 112 -21.22 4.13 18.54
CA GLY A 112 -20.19 4.63 19.43
C GLY A 112 -18.78 4.15 19.03
N ILE A 113 -18.67 2.91 18.55
CA ILE A 113 -17.40 2.35 18.06
C ILE A 113 -17.02 3.01 16.73
N VAL A 114 -18.00 3.21 15.83
CA VAL A 114 -17.78 3.90 14.55
C VAL A 114 -17.20 5.29 14.80
N LYS A 115 -17.87 6.10 15.65
CA LYS A 115 -17.42 7.44 15.99
C LYS A 115 -15.99 7.45 16.52
N LYS A 116 -15.69 6.58 17.51
CA LYS A 116 -14.34 6.46 18.09
C LYS A 116 -13.28 6.13 17.03
N ARG A 117 -13.55 5.16 16.15
CA ARG A 117 -12.62 4.77 15.10
C ARG A 117 -12.35 5.87 14.06
N VAL A 118 -13.39 6.66 13.73
CA VAL A 118 -13.26 7.81 12.85
C VAL A 118 -12.38 8.88 13.48
N GLU A 119 -12.64 9.22 14.75
CA GLU A 119 -11.86 10.21 15.49
C GLU A 119 -10.38 9.79 15.62
N GLU A 120 -10.12 8.53 16.01
CA GLU A 120 -8.76 7.98 16.10
C GLU A 120 -8.05 7.96 14.73
N ALA A 121 -8.76 7.67 13.64
CA ALA A 121 -8.19 7.67 12.30
C ALA A 121 -7.84 9.10 11.85
N LEU A 122 -8.73 10.08 12.09
CA LEU A 122 -8.47 11.49 11.79
C LEU A 122 -7.25 12.01 12.55
N GLU A 123 -7.17 11.72 13.86
CA GLU A 123 -6.03 12.09 14.70
C GLU A 123 -4.73 11.47 14.17
N THR A 124 -4.74 10.18 13.84
CA THR A 124 -3.55 9.46 13.33
C THR A 124 -2.96 10.10 12.07
N VAL A 125 -3.81 10.64 11.20
CA VAL A 125 -3.36 11.26 9.94
C VAL A 125 -3.27 12.79 10.01
N GLY A 126 -3.51 13.41 11.19
CA GLY A 126 -3.40 14.86 11.40
C GLY A 126 -4.49 15.68 10.68
N LEU A 127 -5.71 15.13 10.61
CA LEU A 127 -6.88 15.78 10.02
C LEU A 127 -7.96 16.14 11.06
N ASP A 128 -7.57 16.34 12.33
CA ASP A 128 -8.48 16.74 13.39
C ASP A 128 -9.29 17.98 13.00
N GLY A 129 -10.60 17.92 13.26
CA GLY A 129 -11.52 19.03 12.95
C GLY A 129 -11.84 19.20 11.47
N LEU A 130 -11.38 18.32 10.59
CA LEU A 130 -11.71 18.37 9.15
C LEU A 130 -12.79 17.37 8.73
N GLY A 131 -13.33 16.61 9.65
CA GLY A 131 -14.32 15.56 9.37
C GLY A 131 -15.53 16.03 8.57
N ASP A 132 -16.08 17.19 8.89
CA ASP A 132 -17.28 17.76 8.23
C ASP A 132 -16.98 18.38 6.85
N LYS A 133 -15.70 18.45 6.44
CA LYS A 133 -15.35 19.02 5.14
C LYS A 133 -15.62 18.04 4.00
N PRO A 134 -16.11 18.55 2.85
CA PRO A 134 -16.18 17.76 1.63
C PRO A 134 -14.76 17.44 1.11
N PRO A 135 -14.52 16.24 0.50
CA PRO A 135 -13.22 15.85 -0.02
C PRO A 135 -12.60 16.85 -1.00
N HIS A 136 -13.43 17.50 -1.84
CA HIS A 136 -12.94 18.47 -2.84
C HIS A 136 -12.42 19.78 -2.24
N HIS A 137 -12.66 20.05 -0.95
CA HIS A 137 -12.09 21.20 -0.25
C HIS A 137 -10.72 20.90 0.39
N LEU A 138 -10.23 19.67 0.28
CA LEU A 138 -8.93 19.28 0.81
C LEU A 138 -7.80 19.50 -0.21
N SER A 139 -6.60 19.82 0.31
CA SER A 139 -5.37 19.77 -0.51
C SER A 139 -5.05 18.33 -0.92
N ALA A 140 -4.18 18.14 -1.93
CA ALA A 140 -3.76 16.81 -2.39
C ALA A 140 -3.19 15.96 -1.23
N GLY A 141 -2.35 16.55 -0.36
CA GLY A 141 -1.82 15.85 0.80
C GLY A 141 -2.88 15.47 1.82
N GLN A 142 -3.85 16.36 2.07
CA GLN A 142 -4.99 16.07 2.95
C GLN A 142 -5.91 14.98 2.38
N LYS A 143 -6.17 14.98 1.07
CA LYS A 143 -6.92 13.89 0.40
C LYS A 143 -6.20 12.55 0.57
N ARG A 144 -4.88 12.52 0.39
CA ARG A 144 -4.07 11.31 0.60
C ARG A 144 -4.14 10.82 2.04
N ALA A 145 -3.99 11.72 3.00
CA ALA A 145 -4.12 11.40 4.42
C ALA A 145 -5.54 10.88 4.76
N ALA A 146 -6.60 11.51 4.21
CA ALA A 146 -7.96 11.06 4.38
C ALA A 146 -8.19 9.65 3.79
N ALA A 147 -7.65 9.36 2.60
CA ALA A 147 -7.72 8.02 2.02
C ALA A 147 -7.04 6.96 2.91
N ILE A 148 -5.91 7.29 3.54
CA ILE A 148 -5.29 6.41 4.54
C ILE A 148 -6.20 6.23 5.77
N ALA A 149 -6.84 7.32 6.25
CA ALA A 149 -7.73 7.27 7.39
C ALA A 149 -8.95 6.35 7.16
N THR A 150 -9.51 6.30 5.93
CA THR A 150 -10.61 5.37 5.61
C THR A 150 -10.23 3.91 5.82
N ILE A 151 -8.96 3.57 5.63
CA ILE A 151 -8.43 2.22 5.86
C ILE A 151 -8.19 2.00 7.35
N LEU A 152 -7.55 2.95 8.02
CA LEU A 152 -7.20 2.84 9.44
C LEU A 152 -8.44 2.65 10.32
N SER A 153 -9.55 3.28 9.98
CA SER A 153 -10.82 3.15 10.71
C SER A 153 -11.36 1.72 10.75
N MET A 154 -10.98 0.89 9.78
CA MET A 154 -11.33 -0.54 9.76
C MET A 154 -10.43 -1.40 10.65
N SER A 155 -9.32 -0.83 11.16
CA SER A 155 -8.30 -1.52 11.99
C SER A 155 -7.76 -2.79 11.35
N PRO A 156 -7.26 -2.74 10.09
CA PRO A 156 -6.67 -3.91 9.43
C PRO A 156 -5.32 -4.25 10.08
N SER A 157 -4.89 -5.51 9.98
CA SER A 157 -3.53 -5.92 10.37
C SER A 157 -2.49 -5.70 9.27
N ILE A 158 -2.94 -5.59 8.03
CA ILE A 158 -2.11 -5.41 6.84
C ILE A 158 -2.63 -4.22 6.04
N ILE A 159 -1.73 -3.37 5.55
CA ILE A 159 -2.08 -2.23 4.70
C ILE A 159 -1.23 -2.28 3.44
N THR A 160 -1.88 -2.17 2.30
CA THR A 160 -1.23 -1.97 1.01
C THR A 160 -1.51 -0.56 0.50
N LEU A 161 -0.47 0.12 -0.02
CA LEU A 161 -0.60 1.47 -0.56
C LEU A 161 0.04 1.52 -1.95
N ASP A 162 -0.69 2.07 -2.90
CA ASP A 162 -0.20 2.27 -4.26
C ASP A 162 0.16 3.75 -4.47
N GLU A 163 1.45 4.00 -4.77
CA GLU A 163 2.04 5.34 -5.02
C GLU A 163 1.55 6.42 -4.03
N PRO A 164 1.66 6.21 -2.70
CA PRO A 164 1.07 7.13 -1.73
C PRO A 164 1.71 8.52 -1.69
N ASN A 165 2.85 8.70 -2.33
CA ASN A 165 3.59 9.95 -2.45
C ASN A 165 3.39 10.67 -3.79
N SER A 166 2.64 10.08 -4.74
CA SER A 166 2.41 10.65 -6.07
C SER A 166 1.76 12.03 -5.98
N SER A 167 2.29 12.97 -6.78
CA SER A 167 1.79 14.35 -6.89
C SER A 167 1.83 15.17 -5.60
N LEU A 168 2.62 14.76 -4.61
CA LEU A 168 2.81 15.49 -3.35
C LEU A 168 4.05 16.38 -3.38
N ASP A 169 3.94 17.58 -2.83
CA ASP A 169 5.10 18.40 -2.49
C ASP A 169 5.92 17.80 -1.34
N VAL A 170 7.10 18.36 -1.08
CA VAL A 170 8.03 17.84 -0.07
C VAL A 170 7.41 17.81 1.34
N ARG A 171 6.61 18.83 1.71
CA ARG A 171 5.98 18.90 3.03
C ARG A 171 4.94 17.81 3.21
N ASN A 172 4.03 17.66 2.25
CA ASN A 172 2.99 16.64 2.28
C ASN A 172 3.58 15.22 2.21
N ARG A 173 4.63 15.01 1.38
CA ARG A 173 5.37 13.75 1.32
C ARG A 173 5.97 13.38 2.69
N ASN A 174 6.59 14.33 3.39
CA ASN A 174 7.15 14.08 4.72
C ASN A 174 6.06 13.76 5.76
N THR A 175 4.88 14.36 5.63
CA THR A 175 3.71 14.01 6.46
C THR A 175 3.32 12.55 6.25
N ILE A 176 3.18 12.11 4.98
CA ILE A 176 2.85 10.70 4.68
C ILE A 176 3.94 9.75 5.20
N ILE A 177 5.22 10.08 5.04
CA ILE A 177 6.32 9.28 5.62
C ILE A 177 6.17 9.15 7.14
N GLY A 178 5.85 10.25 7.82
CA GLY A 178 5.62 10.28 9.27
C GLY A 178 4.47 9.33 9.67
N ILE A 179 3.34 9.39 8.96
CA ILE A 179 2.20 8.48 9.16
C ILE A 179 2.66 7.03 8.99
N LEU A 180 3.27 6.67 7.85
CA LEU A 180 3.68 5.29 7.57
C LEU A 180 4.68 4.75 8.60
N LYS A 181 5.60 5.58 9.08
CA LYS A 181 6.55 5.20 10.14
C LYS A 181 5.85 4.89 11.46
N GLY A 182 4.81 5.66 11.80
CA GLY A 182 4.04 5.49 13.05
C GLY A 182 3.13 4.26 13.06
N LEU A 183 2.77 3.71 11.88
CA LEU A 183 1.90 2.55 11.80
C LEU A 183 2.58 1.28 12.30
N VAL A 184 1.84 0.47 13.09
CA VAL A 184 2.29 -0.82 13.63
C VAL A 184 1.90 -2.01 12.75
N GLN A 185 1.06 -1.78 11.75
CA GLN A 185 0.59 -2.77 10.81
C GLN A 185 1.71 -3.24 9.87
N THR A 186 1.53 -4.43 9.29
CA THR A 186 2.33 -4.86 8.15
C THR A 186 2.02 -3.95 6.96
N LEU A 187 3.06 -3.36 6.36
CA LEU A 187 2.91 -2.45 5.24
C LEU A 187 3.53 -3.03 3.96
N THR A 188 2.80 -2.92 2.86
CA THR A 188 3.34 -3.16 1.52
C THR A 188 3.04 -1.94 0.66
N VAL A 189 4.08 -1.19 0.29
CA VAL A 189 3.94 0.07 -0.45
C VAL A 189 4.56 -0.07 -1.83
N ALA A 190 3.78 0.12 -2.88
CA ALA A 190 4.27 0.21 -4.23
C ALA A 190 4.65 1.66 -4.54
N THR A 191 5.86 1.89 -5.05
CA THR A 191 6.29 3.22 -5.49
C THR A 191 7.43 3.16 -6.51
N CYS A 192 7.51 4.18 -7.35
CA CYS A 192 8.65 4.47 -8.22
C CYS A 192 9.60 5.53 -7.65
N ASP A 193 9.31 6.14 -6.49
CA ASP A 193 10.18 7.10 -5.80
C ASP A 193 11.08 6.37 -4.79
N MET A 194 12.32 6.15 -5.19
CA MET A 194 13.29 5.41 -4.37
C MET A 194 13.69 6.18 -3.11
N ASN A 195 13.72 7.51 -3.13
CA ASN A 195 14.01 8.31 -1.94
C ASN A 195 12.88 8.24 -0.91
N PHE A 196 11.63 8.19 -1.39
CA PHE A 196 10.47 7.94 -0.53
C PHE A 196 10.53 6.54 0.07
N ALA A 197 10.76 5.52 -0.76
CA ALA A 197 10.87 4.12 -0.33
C ALA A 197 11.92 3.93 0.77
N ALA A 198 13.12 4.43 0.54
CA ALA A 198 14.26 4.35 1.45
C ALA A 198 14.05 5.10 2.78
N SER A 199 13.05 6.00 2.86
CA SER A 199 12.78 6.78 4.07
C SER A 199 12.01 6.02 5.15
N PHE A 200 11.29 4.93 4.82
CA PHE A 200 10.44 4.23 5.79
C PHE A 200 10.55 2.70 5.75
N ALA A 201 10.92 2.09 4.62
CA ALA A 201 10.98 0.65 4.46
C ALA A 201 12.37 0.09 4.81
N GLU A 202 12.39 -1.12 5.37
CA GLU A 202 13.62 -1.86 5.66
C GLU A 202 13.92 -2.93 4.60
N ARG A 203 12.88 -3.44 3.92
CA ARG A 203 12.96 -4.46 2.89
C ARG A 203 12.40 -3.96 1.58
N ALA A 204 13.09 -4.27 0.50
CA ALA A 204 12.73 -3.91 -0.86
C ALA A 204 12.56 -5.16 -1.73
N ILE A 205 11.49 -5.18 -2.53
CA ILE A 205 11.24 -6.20 -3.54
C ILE A 205 11.15 -5.48 -4.88
N VAL A 206 12.02 -5.86 -5.82
CA VAL A 206 12.04 -5.30 -7.17
C VAL A 206 11.14 -6.15 -8.07
N ILE A 207 10.17 -5.50 -8.71
CA ILE A 207 9.27 -6.10 -9.71
C ILE A 207 9.57 -5.44 -11.05
N ASP A 208 9.79 -6.23 -12.09
CA ASP A 208 9.94 -5.75 -13.46
C ASP A 208 9.39 -6.78 -14.46
N GLY A 209 8.71 -6.30 -15.50
CA GLY A 209 8.07 -7.14 -16.52
C GLY A 209 7.12 -8.21 -15.95
N GLY A 210 6.52 -7.93 -14.79
CA GLY A 210 5.63 -8.84 -14.06
C GLY A 210 6.34 -9.92 -13.24
N GLN A 211 7.65 -9.87 -13.08
CA GLN A 211 8.45 -10.85 -12.35
C GLN A 211 9.12 -10.23 -11.12
N LYS A 212 9.35 -11.04 -10.09
CA LYS A 212 10.20 -10.65 -8.95
C LYS A 212 11.66 -10.79 -9.35
N ILE A 213 12.37 -9.67 -9.42
CA ILE A 213 13.78 -9.60 -9.85
C ILE A 213 14.72 -9.76 -8.66
N ALA A 214 14.42 -9.04 -7.57
CA ALA A 214 15.25 -9.05 -6.37
C ALA A 214 14.38 -8.90 -5.11
N ASP A 215 14.90 -9.34 -3.97
CA ASP A 215 14.23 -9.33 -2.67
C ASP A 215 15.30 -9.32 -1.57
N GLY A 216 15.36 -8.26 -0.77
CA GLY A 216 16.38 -8.10 0.26
C GLY A 216 16.23 -6.82 1.06
N SER A 217 17.22 -6.47 1.89
CA SER A 217 17.21 -5.21 2.61
C SER A 217 17.24 -4.02 1.65
N CYS A 218 16.62 -2.89 2.03
CA CYS A 218 16.67 -1.67 1.23
C CYS A 218 18.11 -1.25 0.93
N GLU A 219 19.01 -1.38 1.91
CA GLU A 219 20.42 -1.06 1.73
C GLU A 219 21.08 -1.93 0.64
N GLN A 220 20.90 -3.25 0.69
CA GLN A 220 21.47 -4.17 -0.30
C GLN A 220 20.94 -3.91 -1.72
N ILE A 221 19.62 -3.77 -1.84
CA ILE A 221 18.96 -3.61 -3.14
C ILE A 221 19.26 -2.23 -3.73
N MET A 222 19.05 -1.16 -2.93
CA MET A 222 19.14 0.21 -3.44
C MET A 222 20.57 0.73 -3.61
N SER A 223 21.58 0.06 -3.03
CA SER A 223 23.00 0.37 -3.26
C SER A 223 23.63 -0.38 -4.46
N ASP A 224 22.92 -1.37 -5.00
CA ASP A 224 23.36 -2.06 -6.22
C ASP A 224 23.05 -1.22 -7.47
N GLU A 225 23.99 -0.35 -7.82
CA GLU A 225 23.87 0.55 -8.97
C GLU A 225 23.53 -0.18 -10.28
N LYS A 226 24.09 -1.38 -10.48
CA LYS A 226 23.85 -2.16 -11.69
C LYS A 226 22.44 -2.72 -11.74
N LEU A 227 21.94 -3.25 -10.62
CA LEU A 227 20.55 -3.71 -10.50
C LEU A 227 19.58 -2.54 -10.74
N MET A 228 19.80 -1.41 -10.07
CA MET A 228 18.94 -0.24 -10.17
C MET A 228 18.89 0.29 -11.62
N ASP A 229 20.05 0.51 -12.24
CA ASP A 229 20.14 1.01 -13.62
C ASP A 229 19.49 0.03 -14.63
N THR A 230 19.76 -1.28 -14.51
CA THR A 230 19.19 -2.31 -15.40
C THR A 230 17.67 -2.31 -15.41
N HIS A 231 17.04 -1.98 -14.28
CA HIS A 231 15.60 -1.96 -14.12
C HIS A 231 14.99 -0.55 -14.11
N GLY A 232 15.75 0.46 -14.60
CA GLY A 232 15.28 1.84 -14.75
C GLY A 232 14.93 2.52 -13.43
N LEU A 233 15.64 2.18 -12.35
CA LEU A 233 15.45 2.72 -11.01
C LEU A 233 16.64 3.63 -10.64
N GLU A 234 16.36 4.70 -9.89
CA GLU A 234 17.40 5.58 -9.39
C GLU A 234 17.94 5.10 -8.04
N VAL A 235 19.29 5.15 -7.87
CA VAL A 235 19.89 4.96 -6.55
C VAL A 235 19.51 6.14 -5.64
N PRO A 236 18.85 5.91 -4.49
CA PRO A 236 18.54 6.98 -3.54
C PRO A 236 19.78 7.72 -3.09
N TRP A 237 19.66 9.03 -2.86
CA TRP A 237 20.78 9.88 -2.49
C TRP A 237 21.57 9.36 -1.28
N GLN A 238 20.90 8.75 -0.32
CA GLN A 238 21.50 8.20 0.90
C GLN A 238 22.35 6.94 0.68
N PHE A 239 22.20 6.27 -0.46
CA PHE A 239 22.97 5.07 -0.83
C PHE A 239 23.96 5.34 -1.98
N ARG A 240 24.00 6.57 -2.52
CA ARG A 240 24.99 6.94 -3.51
C ARG A 240 26.39 6.97 -2.88
N LYS A 241 27.36 6.36 -3.55
CA LYS A 241 28.77 6.52 -3.17
C LYS A 241 29.17 7.98 -3.32
N ALA A 242 29.91 8.52 -2.35
CA ALA A 242 30.49 9.84 -2.51
C ALA A 242 31.34 9.84 -3.79
N VAL A 243 31.05 10.75 -4.71
CA VAL A 243 31.90 10.97 -5.88
C VAL A 243 33.22 11.51 -5.35
N SER A 244 34.25 10.68 -5.39
CA SER A 244 35.63 11.03 -4.99
C SER A 244 36.29 11.92 -6.04
#